data_5f80748ada34e8a53fa2dba5d6dbaf2d
#
_entry.id   5f80748ada34e8a53fa2dba5d6dbaf2d
#
_cell.length_a   1.000
_cell.length_b   1.000
_cell.length_c   1.000
_cell.angle_alpha   90.00
_cell.angle_beta   90.00
_cell.angle_gamma   90.00
#
_symmetry.space_group_name_H-M   'P 1'
#
loop_
_entity.id
_entity.type
_entity.pdbx_description
1 polymer ?
#
loop_
_entity_poly.entity_id
_entity_poly.type
_entity_poly.pdbx_seq_one_letter_code
_entity_poly.pdbx_strand_id
1 'polypeptide(L)'
;MENTPQQQLDLIAQMIKTAQRRFYDDSPFYILWGSTVMIASLVQYVLLLNHNEYNAIGWAILIPTAILLQLIFIRKQQKQATSKTHIEQVLNHMWFAFGISLFIVLINANKLQLNTYPIVLCLYAISTYISGSALKINAFIVGSIICWIAAVIAFFASFETQLLLLAAGVLFAYLIPGILLRKLEKEAA
;
A
#
# COMPACT_ATOMS: atom_id res chain seq x y z
N MET A 1 -33.58 -2.85 24.81
CA MET A 1 -32.64 -3.81 25.45
C MET A 1 -31.24 -3.20 25.30
N GLU A 2 -30.67 -2.72 26.40
CA GLU A 2 -29.28 -2.25 26.38
C GLU A 2 -28.38 -3.48 26.34
N ASN A 3 -27.47 -3.50 25.36
CA ASN A 3 -26.44 -4.56 25.25
C ASN A 3 -25.54 -4.49 26.46
N THR A 4 -25.25 -5.62 27.10
CA THR A 4 -24.25 -5.67 28.18
C THR A 4 -22.88 -5.27 27.66
N PRO A 5 -21.96 -4.73 28.50
CA PRO A 5 -20.62 -4.36 28.10
C PRO A 5 -19.87 -5.51 27.39
N GLN A 6 -20.10 -6.75 27.83
CA GLN A 6 -19.54 -7.95 27.22
C GLN A 6 -20.03 -8.16 25.78
N GLN A 7 -21.33 -7.99 25.54
CA GLN A 7 -21.93 -8.10 24.20
C GLN A 7 -21.43 -7.02 23.25
N GLN A 8 -21.16 -5.81 23.75
CA GLN A 8 -20.58 -4.73 22.95
C GLN A 8 -19.13 -5.05 22.55
N LEU A 9 -18.32 -5.61 23.46
CA LEU A 9 -16.95 -6.05 23.17
C LEU A 9 -16.93 -7.17 22.13
N ASP A 10 -17.82 -8.16 22.25
CA ASP A 10 -17.94 -9.26 21.30
C ASP A 10 -18.35 -8.77 19.91
N LEU A 11 -19.26 -7.80 19.84
CA LEU A 11 -19.67 -7.18 18.58
C LEU A 11 -18.49 -6.46 17.91
N ILE A 12 -17.71 -5.67 18.65
CA ILE A 12 -16.52 -5.00 18.14
C ILE A 12 -15.50 -6.03 17.64
N ALA A 13 -15.26 -7.10 18.39
CA ALA A 13 -14.35 -8.16 17.99
C ALA A 13 -14.81 -8.85 16.69
N GLN A 14 -16.11 -9.11 16.53
CA GLN A 14 -16.67 -9.65 15.30
C GLN A 14 -16.52 -8.69 14.11
N MET A 15 -16.75 -7.39 14.32
CA MET A 15 -16.57 -6.39 13.27
C MET A 15 -15.11 -6.34 12.78
N ILE A 16 -14.14 -6.37 13.70
CA ILE A 16 -12.71 -6.40 13.36
C ILE A 16 -12.38 -7.70 12.57
N LYS A 17 -12.85 -8.85 13.04
CA LYS A 17 -12.62 -10.15 12.38
C LYS A 17 -13.22 -10.19 10.97
N THR A 18 -14.42 -9.64 10.79
CA THR A 18 -15.07 -9.54 9.47
C THR A 18 -14.28 -8.61 8.53
N ALA A 19 -13.83 -7.46 9.04
CA ALA A 19 -13.00 -6.53 8.28
C ALA A 19 -11.65 -7.15 7.91
N GLN A 20 -10.99 -7.88 8.82
CA GLN A 20 -9.77 -8.64 8.54
C GLN A 20 -9.96 -9.64 7.40
N ARG A 21 -11.01 -10.45 7.44
CA ARG A 21 -11.27 -11.47 6.42
C ARG A 21 -11.41 -10.86 5.02
N ARG A 22 -12.14 -9.75 4.90
CA ARG A 22 -12.25 -9.02 3.62
C ARG A 22 -10.95 -8.39 3.18
N PHE A 23 -10.15 -7.91 4.14
CA PHE A 23 -8.83 -7.37 3.83
C PHE A 23 -7.87 -8.46 3.33
N TYR A 24 -8.07 -9.71 3.74
CA TYR A 24 -7.35 -10.86 3.16
C TYR A 24 -7.74 -11.07 1.70
N ASP A 25 -9.01 -10.91 1.35
CA ASP A 25 -9.50 -10.97 -0.04
C ASP A 25 -8.89 -9.87 -0.92
N ASP A 26 -8.43 -8.75 -0.32
CA ASP A 26 -7.74 -7.65 -0.99
C ASP A 26 -6.22 -7.90 -1.17
N SER A 27 -5.70 -9.04 -0.69
CA SER A 27 -4.28 -9.40 -0.79
C SER A 27 -3.69 -9.28 -2.21
N PRO A 28 -4.42 -9.58 -3.32
CA PRO A 28 -3.92 -9.41 -4.67
C PRO A 28 -3.57 -7.97 -5.03
N PHE A 29 -4.29 -6.98 -4.45
CA PHE A 29 -4.02 -5.56 -4.71
C PHE A 29 -2.71 -5.11 -4.06
N TYR A 30 -2.41 -5.57 -2.85
CA TYR A 30 -1.14 -5.28 -2.18
C TYR A 30 0.03 -5.88 -2.93
N ILE A 31 -0.11 -7.12 -3.42
CA ILE A 31 0.92 -7.79 -4.22
C ILE A 31 1.10 -7.06 -5.56
N LEU A 32 0.00 -6.71 -6.24
CA LEU A 32 0.03 -6.02 -7.54
C LEU A 32 0.75 -4.67 -7.41
N TRP A 33 0.29 -3.81 -6.50
CA TRP A 33 0.88 -2.47 -6.36
C TRP A 33 2.28 -2.52 -5.76
N GLY A 34 2.53 -3.40 -4.77
CA GLY A 34 3.85 -3.59 -4.19
C GLY A 34 4.88 -4.03 -5.22
N SER A 35 4.56 -5.03 -6.05
CA SER A 35 5.45 -5.48 -7.12
C SER A 35 5.61 -4.44 -8.21
N THR A 36 4.54 -3.75 -8.61
CA THR A 36 4.58 -2.70 -9.65
C THR A 36 5.53 -1.57 -9.27
N VAL A 37 5.36 -1.01 -8.07
CA VAL A 37 6.20 0.11 -7.60
C VAL A 37 7.64 -0.33 -7.38
N MET A 38 7.86 -1.50 -6.80
CA MET A 38 9.19 -2.06 -6.59
C MET A 38 9.92 -2.26 -7.93
N ILE A 39 9.28 -2.91 -8.91
CA ILE A 39 9.89 -3.17 -10.23
C ILE A 39 10.12 -1.85 -10.97
N ALA A 40 9.16 -0.92 -10.98
CA ALA A 40 9.32 0.38 -11.65
C ALA A 40 10.50 1.16 -11.08
N SER A 41 10.64 1.16 -9.75
CA SER A 41 11.74 1.82 -9.05
C SER A 41 13.11 1.21 -9.39
N LEU A 42 13.21 -0.12 -9.40
CA LEU A 42 14.43 -0.84 -9.76
C LEU A 42 14.79 -0.65 -11.24
N VAL A 43 13.81 -0.69 -12.14
CA VAL A 43 14.02 -0.40 -13.58
C VAL A 43 14.54 1.01 -13.76
N GLN A 44 13.94 2.00 -13.09
CA GLN A 44 14.43 3.38 -13.15
C GLN A 44 15.87 3.50 -12.63
N TYR A 45 16.18 2.84 -11.52
CA TYR A 45 17.53 2.82 -10.95
C TYR A 45 18.55 2.28 -11.97
N VAL A 46 18.27 1.13 -12.59
CA VAL A 46 19.19 0.52 -13.59
C VAL A 46 19.35 1.40 -14.83
N LEU A 47 18.24 1.97 -15.33
CA LEU A 47 18.30 2.86 -16.50
C LEU A 47 19.06 4.15 -16.20
N LEU A 48 18.94 4.68 -14.99
CA LEU A 48 19.66 5.88 -14.55
C LEU A 48 21.16 5.62 -14.47
N LEU A 49 21.60 4.49 -13.93
CA LEU A 49 23.02 4.09 -13.91
C LEU A 49 23.61 3.93 -15.31
N ASN A 50 22.80 3.55 -16.29
CA ASN A 50 23.22 3.44 -17.69
C ASN A 50 23.06 4.77 -18.46
N HIS A 51 22.86 5.89 -17.78
CA HIS A 51 22.69 7.22 -18.37
C HIS A 51 21.59 7.28 -19.44
N ASN A 52 20.53 6.48 -19.31
CA ASN A 52 19.44 6.46 -20.27
C ASN A 52 18.50 7.65 -20.05
N GLU A 53 18.24 8.42 -21.12
CA GLU A 53 17.36 9.59 -21.06
C GLU A 53 15.90 9.21 -20.72
N TYR A 54 15.46 8.00 -21.08
CA TYR A 54 14.13 7.48 -20.81
C TYR A 54 14.05 6.67 -19.50
N ASN A 55 14.81 7.08 -18.45
CA ASN A 55 14.91 6.32 -17.21
C ASN A 55 13.55 6.11 -16.52
N ALA A 56 12.56 6.99 -16.72
CA ALA A 56 11.22 6.88 -16.13
C ALA A 56 10.24 5.99 -16.94
N ILE A 57 10.66 5.33 -18.03
CA ILE A 57 9.77 4.53 -18.89
C ILE A 57 9.08 3.38 -18.13
N GLY A 58 9.75 2.83 -17.13
CA GLY A 58 9.17 1.80 -16.26
C GLY A 58 7.86 2.24 -15.60
N TRP A 59 7.81 3.46 -15.10
CA TRP A 59 6.60 4.03 -14.51
C TRP A 59 5.48 4.25 -15.54
N ALA A 60 5.85 4.75 -16.72
CA ALA A 60 4.89 5.01 -17.80
C ALA A 60 4.20 3.74 -18.31
N ILE A 61 4.86 2.58 -18.23
CA ILE A 61 4.31 1.29 -18.67
C ILE A 61 3.63 0.56 -17.51
N LEU A 62 4.30 0.44 -16.36
CA LEU A 62 3.85 -0.43 -15.27
C LEU A 62 2.63 0.15 -14.52
N ILE A 63 2.55 1.48 -14.33
CA ILE A 63 1.40 2.07 -13.63
C ILE A 63 0.09 1.91 -14.42
N PRO A 64 -0.01 2.25 -15.72
CA PRO A 64 -1.23 1.99 -16.48
C PRO A 64 -1.60 0.50 -16.53
N THR A 65 -0.60 -0.38 -16.65
CA THR A 65 -0.82 -1.83 -16.64
C THR A 65 -1.42 -2.29 -15.30
N ALA A 66 -0.89 -1.81 -14.17
CA ALA A 66 -1.42 -2.12 -12.85
C ALA A 66 -2.86 -1.60 -12.66
N ILE A 67 -3.16 -0.39 -13.15
CA ILE A 67 -4.53 0.16 -13.12
C ILE A 67 -5.49 -0.72 -13.92
N LEU A 68 -5.12 -1.14 -15.13
CA LEU A 68 -5.95 -2.03 -15.95
C LEU A 68 -6.20 -3.39 -15.25
N LEU A 69 -5.16 -3.99 -14.69
CA LEU A 69 -5.28 -5.23 -13.92
C LEU A 69 -6.17 -5.04 -12.69
N GLN A 70 -6.01 -3.95 -11.95
CA GLN A 70 -6.87 -3.62 -10.81
C GLN A 70 -8.34 -3.53 -11.22
N LEU A 71 -8.67 -2.87 -12.33
CA LEU A 71 -10.04 -2.76 -12.82
C LEU A 71 -10.64 -4.14 -13.14
N ILE A 72 -9.85 -5.06 -13.70
CA ILE A 72 -10.27 -6.44 -13.96
C ILE A 72 -10.55 -7.18 -12.65
N PHE A 73 -9.69 -7.04 -11.64
CA PHE A 73 -9.88 -7.67 -10.33
C PHE A 73 -11.13 -7.13 -9.63
N ILE A 74 -11.34 -5.81 -9.61
CA ILE A 74 -12.52 -5.19 -9.00
C ILE A 74 -13.81 -5.73 -9.63
N ARG A 75 -13.87 -5.85 -10.97
CA ARG A 75 -15.06 -6.40 -11.66
C ARG A 75 -15.37 -7.85 -11.28
N LYS A 76 -14.34 -8.65 -10.97
CA LYS A 76 -14.52 -10.03 -10.49
C LYS A 76 -15.05 -10.09 -9.06
N GLN A 77 -14.58 -9.20 -8.18
CA GLN A 77 -14.98 -9.18 -6.76
C GLN A 77 -16.39 -8.61 -6.54
N GLN A 78 -16.86 -7.67 -7.36
CA GLN A 78 -18.17 -7.02 -7.19
C GLN A 78 -19.37 -7.97 -7.21
N LYS A 79 -19.21 -9.21 -7.64
CA LYS A 79 -20.28 -10.23 -7.65
C LYS A 79 -20.63 -10.80 -6.27
N GLN A 80 -19.89 -10.45 -5.20
CA GLN A 80 -20.10 -10.96 -3.82
C GLN A 80 -20.41 -9.87 -2.79
N ALA A 81 -21.00 -8.74 -3.21
CA ALA A 81 -21.21 -7.57 -2.36
C ALA A 81 -22.20 -7.83 -1.22
N THR A 82 -21.68 -8.08 -0.03
CA THR A 82 -22.35 -7.95 1.26
C THR A 82 -22.10 -6.55 1.83
N SER A 83 -22.93 -6.10 2.81
CA SER A 83 -22.77 -4.77 3.43
C SER A 83 -21.35 -4.55 3.99
N LYS A 84 -20.76 -3.37 3.72
CA LYS A 84 -19.43 -3.00 4.22
C LYS A 84 -19.48 -2.65 5.71
N THR A 85 -18.49 -3.09 6.47
CA THR A 85 -18.33 -2.68 7.86
C THR A 85 -17.87 -1.22 7.95
N HIS A 86 -18.09 -0.56 9.10
CA HIS A 86 -17.64 0.81 9.32
C HIS A 86 -16.11 0.94 9.17
N ILE A 87 -15.35 -0.04 9.66
CA ILE A 87 -13.88 -0.09 9.53
C ILE A 87 -13.47 -0.10 8.05
N GLU A 88 -14.11 -0.93 7.23
CA GLU A 88 -13.83 -0.97 5.79
C GLU A 88 -14.13 0.35 5.10
N GLN A 89 -15.20 1.04 5.50
CA GLN A 89 -15.54 2.36 4.94
C GLN A 89 -14.45 3.37 5.27
N VAL A 90 -14.00 3.43 6.53
CA VAL A 90 -12.90 4.33 6.97
C VAL A 90 -11.61 4.04 6.20
N LEU A 91 -11.24 2.76 6.07
CA LEU A 91 -10.04 2.37 5.31
C LEU A 91 -10.17 2.75 3.83
N ASN A 92 -11.32 2.56 3.20
CA ASN A 92 -11.54 2.97 1.82
C ASN A 92 -11.36 4.49 1.62
N HIS A 93 -11.89 5.31 2.54
CA HIS A 93 -11.69 6.76 2.48
C HIS A 93 -10.22 7.15 2.71
N MET A 94 -9.53 6.46 3.61
CA MET A 94 -8.08 6.67 3.83
C MET A 94 -7.28 6.33 2.56
N TRP A 95 -7.55 5.20 1.89
CA TRP A 95 -6.89 4.84 0.64
C TRP A 95 -7.22 5.79 -0.51
N PHE A 96 -8.45 6.33 -0.53
CA PHE A 96 -8.83 7.37 -1.48
C PHE A 96 -8.05 8.67 -1.24
N ALA A 97 -7.94 9.11 0.03
CA ALA A 97 -7.13 10.27 0.41
C ALA A 97 -5.64 10.07 0.09
N PHE A 98 -5.10 8.86 0.33
CA PHE A 98 -3.74 8.50 -0.09
C PHE A 98 -3.56 8.67 -1.60
N GLY A 99 -4.49 8.17 -2.41
CA GLY A 99 -4.43 8.27 -3.87
C GLY A 99 -4.40 9.73 -4.35
N ILE A 100 -5.27 10.60 -3.79
CA ILE A 100 -5.26 12.02 -4.09
C ILE A 100 -3.94 12.67 -3.69
N SER A 101 -3.44 12.39 -2.48
CA SER A 101 -2.19 12.96 -1.98
C SER A 101 -1.01 12.52 -2.82
N LEU A 102 -0.95 11.24 -3.18
CA LEU A 102 0.08 10.71 -4.08
C LEU A 102 0.04 11.39 -5.45
N PHE A 103 -1.14 11.57 -6.02
CA PHE A 103 -1.32 12.26 -7.30
C PHE A 103 -0.82 13.70 -7.25
N ILE A 104 -1.14 14.45 -6.18
CA ILE A 104 -0.65 15.81 -5.96
C ILE A 104 0.88 15.85 -5.90
N VAL A 105 1.51 14.92 -5.17
CA VAL A 105 2.96 14.81 -5.06
C VAL A 105 3.58 14.52 -6.43
N LEU A 106 3.04 13.57 -7.18
CA LEU A 106 3.58 13.18 -8.49
C LEU A 106 3.45 14.27 -9.55
N ILE A 107 2.34 15.01 -9.59
CA ILE A 107 2.18 16.16 -10.51
C ILE A 107 3.23 17.24 -10.21
N ASN A 108 3.58 17.42 -8.95
CA ASN A 108 4.56 18.40 -8.52
C ASN A 108 5.98 17.86 -8.41
N ALA A 109 6.26 16.65 -8.90
CA ALA A 109 7.56 16.00 -8.77
C ALA A 109 8.72 16.87 -9.29
N ASN A 110 8.51 17.59 -10.42
CA ASN A 110 9.52 18.50 -10.97
C ASN A 110 9.86 19.66 -10.04
N LYS A 111 8.93 20.10 -9.18
CA LYS A 111 9.16 21.15 -8.18
C LYS A 111 9.75 20.57 -6.89
N LEU A 112 9.31 19.40 -6.51
CA LEU A 112 9.77 18.70 -5.29
C LEU A 112 11.17 18.10 -5.46
N GLN A 113 11.56 17.75 -6.69
CA GLN A 113 12.87 17.17 -7.01
C GLN A 113 13.23 15.98 -6.09
N LEU A 114 14.32 16.09 -5.33
CA LEU A 114 14.79 15.08 -4.38
C LEU A 114 13.81 14.81 -3.21
N ASN A 115 12.83 15.66 -2.97
CA ASN A 115 11.85 15.44 -1.90
C ASN A 115 10.67 14.56 -2.32
N THR A 116 10.54 14.23 -3.61
CA THR A 116 9.40 13.46 -4.13
C THR A 116 9.31 12.08 -3.48
N TYR A 117 10.34 11.27 -3.56
CA TYR A 117 10.31 9.89 -3.04
C TYR A 117 10.27 9.80 -1.51
N PRO A 118 10.99 10.63 -0.74
CA PRO A 118 10.80 10.69 0.71
C PRO A 118 9.35 10.96 1.12
N ILE A 119 8.67 11.91 0.46
CA ILE A 119 7.26 12.21 0.73
C ILE A 119 6.36 11.02 0.34
N VAL A 120 6.61 10.38 -0.80
CA VAL A 120 5.89 9.18 -1.21
C VAL A 120 6.03 8.06 -0.18
N LEU A 121 7.25 7.81 0.34
CA LEU A 121 7.50 6.84 1.41
C LEU A 121 6.72 7.18 2.69
N CYS A 122 6.65 8.46 3.09
CA CYS A 122 5.84 8.90 4.22
C CYS A 122 4.35 8.59 4.02
N LEU A 123 3.80 8.85 2.82
CA LEU A 123 2.41 8.56 2.49
C LEU A 123 2.12 7.05 2.57
N TYR A 124 3.01 6.21 2.03
CA TYR A 124 2.90 4.76 2.15
C TYR A 124 2.92 4.31 3.61
N ALA A 125 3.88 4.82 4.40
CA ALA A 125 4.03 4.46 5.80
C ALA A 125 2.78 4.81 6.63
N ILE A 126 2.22 6.02 6.47
CA ILE A 126 1.00 6.46 7.17
C ILE A 126 -0.16 5.54 6.83
N SER A 127 -0.42 5.30 5.55
CA SER A 127 -1.57 4.52 5.11
C SER A 127 -1.48 3.06 5.52
N THR A 128 -0.29 2.46 5.43
CA THR A 128 -0.08 1.07 5.87
C THR A 128 -0.12 0.93 7.38
N TYR A 129 0.39 1.92 8.15
CA TYR A 129 0.30 1.91 9.60
C TYR A 129 -1.15 1.97 10.09
N ILE A 130 -1.96 2.88 9.53
CA ILE A 130 -3.38 3.01 9.88
C ILE A 130 -4.12 1.70 9.55
N SER A 131 -3.87 1.12 8.36
CA SER A 131 -4.48 -0.17 7.98
C SER A 131 -4.08 -1.29 8.93
N GLY A 132 -2.80 -1.41 9.25
CA GLY A 132 -2.28 -2.42 10.17
C GLY A 132 -2.84 -2.29 11.58
N SER A 133 -2.94 -1.06 12.09
CA SER A 133 -3.48 -0.77 13.42
C SER A 133 -4.99 -1.02 13.50
N ALA A 134 -5.77 -0.58 12.51
CA ALA A 134 -7.21 -0.76 12.47
C ALA A 134 -7.60 -2.24 12.36
N LEU A 135 -6.83 -3.03 11.63
CA LEU A 135 -7.06 -4.45 11.38
C LEU A 135 -6.26 -5.36 12.32
N LYS A 136 -5.44 -4.79 13.21
CA LYS A 136 -4.54 -5.55 14.12
C LYS A 136 -3.63 -6.54 13.38
N ILE A 137 -3.06 -6.11 12.24
CA ILE A 137 -2.14 -6.91 11.42
C ILE A 137 -0.73 -6.39 11.60
N ASN A 138 0.06 -7.04 12.46
CA ASN A 138 1.40 -6.61 12.87
C ASN A 138 2.38 -6.48 11.68
N ALA A 139 2.23 -7.28 10.63
CA ALA A 139 3.09 -7.21 9.46
C ALA A 139 3.06 -5.82 8.78
N PHE A 140 1.88 -5.19 8.69
CA PHE A 140 1.73 -3.83 8.15
C PHE A 140 2.31 -2.78 9.10
N ILE A 141 2.16 -2.96 10.42
CA ILE A 141 2.72 -2.05 11.42
C ILE A 141 4.25 -2.05 11.34
N VAL A 142 4.87 -3.23 11.33
CA VAL A 142 6.33 -3.36 11.23
C VAL A 142 6.82 -2.82 9.89
N GLY A 143 6.17 -3.19 8.78
CA GLY A 143 6.50 -2.70 7.44
C GLY A 143 6.43 -1.18 7.33
N SER A 144 5.43 -0.54 7.95
CA SER A 144 5.29 0.92 7.95
C SER A 144 6.40 1.63 8.75
N ILE A 145 6.84 1.05 9.85
CA ILE A 145 7.99 1.58 10.64
C ILE A 145 9.26 1.54 9.78
N ILE A 146 9.52 0.42 9.09
CA ILE A 146 10.66 0.31 8.17
C ILE A 146 10.54 1.35 7.05
N CYS A 147 9.34 1.58 6.52
CA CYS A 147 9.09 2.57 5.48
C CYS A 147 9.34 4.01 5.97
N TRP A 148 8.98 4.35 7.22
CA TRP A 148 9.33 5.65 7.82
C TRP A 148 10.84 5.83 7.99
N ILE A 149 11.54 4.80 8.45
CA ILE A 149 13.01 4.83 8.55
C ILE A 149 13.62 5.06 7.16
N ALA A 150 13.13 4.34 6.14
CA ALA A 150 13.55 4.55 4.76
C ALA A 150 13.26 5.98 4.26
N ALA A 151 12.11 6.56 4.64
CA ALA A 151 11.76 7.94 4.29
C ALA A 151 12.73 8.96 4.90
N VAL A 152 13.08 8.80 6.19
CA VAL A 152 14.05 9.68 6.86
C VAL A 152 15.41 9.60 6.17
N ILE A 153 15.90 8.41 5.86
CA ILE A 153 17.17 8.23 5.15
C ILE A 153 17.10 8.85 3.75
N ALA A 154 15.96 8.68 3.06
CA ALA A 154 15.77 9.18 1.71
C ALA A 154 15.86 10.71 1.59
N PHE A 155 15.48 11.49 2.62
CA PHE A 155 15.63 12.94 2.61
C PHE A 155 17.08 13.42 2.50
N PHE A 156 18.03 12.58 2.90
CA PHE A 156 19.47 12.90 2.88
C PHE A 156 20.25 12.12 1.80
N ALA A 157 19.54 11.27 1.03
CA ALA A 157 20.16 10.37 0.05
C ALA A 157 20.15 10.96 -1.36
N SER A 158 21.07 10.48 -2.23
CA SER A 158 21.03 10.77 -3.67
C SER A 158 19.78 10.17 -4.33
N PHE A 159 19.41 10.70 -5.49
CA PHE A 159 18.21 10.25 -6.22
C PHE A 159 18.22 8.74 -6.51
N GLU A 160 19.38 8.20 -6.88
CA GLU A 160 19.57 6.76 -7.12
C GLU A 160 19.30 5.94 -5.86
N THR A 161 19.84 6.39 -4.72
CA THR A 161 19.62 5.73 -3.42
C THR A 161 18.15 5.80 -2.99
N GLN A 162 17.48 6.90 -3.29
CA GLN A 162 16.04 7.05 -3.00
C GLN A 162 15.18 6.00 -3.74
N LEU A 163 15.55 5.64 -4.98
CA LEU A 163 14.88 4.59 -5.74
C LEU A 163 15.02 3.22 -5.06
N LEU A 164 16.21 2.90 -4.55
CA LEU A 164 16.42 1.67 -3.78
C LEU A 164 15.66 1.66 -2.46
N LEU A 165 15.63 2.80 -1.75
CA LEU A 165 14.87 2.96 -0.51
C LEU A 165 13.36 2.85 -0.75
N LEU A 166 12.86 3.38 -1.87
CA LEU A 166 11.46 3.22 -2.26
C LEU A 166 11.13 1.75 -2.54
N ALA A 167 11.99 1.06 -3.32
CA ALA A 167 11.80 -0.36 -3.59
C ALA A 167 11.78 -1.19 -2.30
N ALA A 168 12.74 -0.96 -1.39
CA ALA A 168 12.80 -1.62 -0.09
C ALA A 168 11.61 -1.26 0.81
N GLY A 169 11.25 0.02 0.91
CA GLY A 169 10.11 0.48 1.71
C GLY A 169 8.80 -0.18 1.28
N VAL A 170 8.52 -0.22 -0.01
CA VAL A 170 7.32 -0.86 -0.55
C VAL A 170 7.37 -2.39 -0.43
N LEU A 171 8.54 -3.01 -0.56
CA LEU A 171 8.72 -4.43 -0.31
C LEU A 171 8.25 -4.81 1.10
N PHE A 172 8.73 -4.12 2.12
CA PHE A 172 8.40 -4.41 3.52
C PHE A 172 7.02 -3.92 3.93
N ALA A 173 6.55 -2.77 3.43
CA ALA A 173 5.27 -2.19 3.81
C ALA A 173 4.08 -2.78 3.02
N TYR A 174 4.30 -3.32 1.83
CA TYR A 174 3.24 -3.74 0.90
C TYR A 174 3.35 -5.18 0.44
N LEU A 175 4.48 -5.54 -0.20
CA LEU A 175 4.60 -6.82 -0.88
C LEU A 175 4.67 -7.98 0.11
N ILE A 176 5.53 -7.90 1.12
CA ILE A 176 5.65 -8.95 2.15
C ILE A 176 4.35 -9.11 2.93
N PRO A 177 3.73 -8.02 3.49
CA PRO A 177 2.44 -8.16 4.14
C PRO A 177 1.35 -8.70 3.21
N GLY A 178 1.31 -8.28 1.94
CA GLY A 178 0.37 -8.80 0.95
C GLY A 178 0.49 -10.31 0.73
N ILE A 179 1.72 -10.83 0.65
CA ILE A 179 1.99 -12.28 0.55
C ILE A 179 1.57 -13.03 1.81
N LEU A 180 1.83 -12.44 3.00
CA LEU A 180 1.41 -13.02 4.27
C LEU A 180 -0.12 -13.09 4.38
N LEU A 181 -0.83 -12.01 3.97
CA LEU A 181 -2.29 -12.01 3.91
C LEU A 181 -2.83 -13.13 3.04
N ARG A 182 -2.23 -13.35 1.87
CA ARG A 182 -2.64 -14.41 0.94
C ARG A 182 -2.45 -15.82 1.52
N LYS A 183 -1.46 -16.01 2.38
CA LYS A 183 -1.29 -17.28 3.10
C LYS A 183 -2.40 -17.47 4.14
N LEU A 184 -2.69 -16.45 4.92
CA LEU A 184 -3.76 -16.48 5.94
C LEU A 184 -5.15 -16.68 5.33
N GLU A 185 -5.39 -16.10 4.14
CA GLU A 185 -6.62 -16.33 3.36
C GLU A 185 -6.82 -17.82 3.04
N LYS A 186 -5.75 -18.49 2.57
CA LYS A 186 -5.79 -19.92 2.22
C LYS A 186 -5.94 -20.85 3.42
N GLU A 187 -5.45 -20.46 4.59
CA GLU A 187 -5.57 -21.22 5.82
C GLU A 187 -6.96 -21.05 6.48
N ALA A 188 -7.68 -19.98 6.14
CA ALA A 188 -9.00 -19.67 6.66
C ALA A 188 -10.15 -20.15 5.76
N ALA A 189 -9.86 -20.65 4.55
CA ALA A 189 -10.82 -21.16 3.57
C ALA A 189 -10.99 -22.67 3.69
#